data_2d7f6aaff5864ebf5dee77447bcce22f
#
_entry.id   2d7f6aaff5864ebf5dee77447bcce22f
#
_cell.length_a   1.000
_cell.length_b   1.000
_cell.length_c   1.000
_cell.angle_alpha   90.00
_cell.angle_beta   90.00
_cell.angle_gamma   90.00
#
_symmetry.space_group_name_H-M   'P 1'
#
loop_
_entity.id
_entity.type
_entity.pdbx_description
1 polymer ?
#
loop_
_entity_poly.entity_id
_entity_poly.type
_entity_poly.pdbx_seq_one_letter_code
_entity_poly.pdbx_strand_id
1 'polypeptide(L)'
;MSGRIRIPPLSLLGRDQMEAKTLSIFVDESGNFSIPDRESRFYIIGMVFHDQSVDISEDVAILERSDTEVGLEGHCFHAGPLIRREKNYSMLSRQLRGRIFSRMMAFARKVAYRYHCLSVDKKFMDSTDQIVARLRSALGDFILANSGFFASVQRVKIYYDSPLSRKIRDKLSRISARANKIKGK
;
A
#
# COMPACT_ATOMS: atom_id res chain seq x y z
N MET A 1 56.38 34.63 16.70
CA MET A 1 55.02 34.92 16.19
C MET A 1 54.26 33.61 16.12
N SER A 2 53.38 33.36 17.10
CA SER A 2 52.63 32.10 17.23
C SER A 2 51.25 32.29 16.61
N GLY A 3 51.05 31.75 15.42
CA GLY A 3 49.76 31.77 14.71
C GLY A 3 48.80 30.71 15.29
N ARG A 4 47.84 31.12 16.09
CA ARG A 4 46.73 30.25 16.54
C ARG A 4 45.79 30.02 15.41
N ILE A 5 45.71 28.78 14.92
CA ILE A 5 44.67 28.30 14.00
C ILE A 5 43.35 28.32 14.79
N ARG A 6 42.40 29.18 14.40
CA ARG A 6 41.02 29.13 14.91
C ARG A 6 40.30 28.02 14.19
N ILE A 7 39.98 26.93 14.90
CA ILE A 7 39.03 25.91 14.43
C ILE A 7 37.63 26.50 14.61
N PRO A 8 36.79 26.61 13.56
CA PRO A 8 35.41 27.07 13.74
C PRO A 8 34.62 26.07 14.56
N PRO A 9 33.59 26.49 15.34
CA PRO A 9 32.78 25.60 16.12
C PRO A 9 32.01 24.65 15.26
N LEU A 10 31.92 23.38 15.64
CA LEU A 10 31.21 22.28 14.95
C LEU A 10 29.68 22.50 14.77
N SER A 11 29.13 23.62 15.21
CA SER A 11 27.71 23.95 15.12
C SER A 11 27.24 24.46 13.75
N LEU A 12 28.13 24.55 12.75
CA LEU A 12 27.80 25.02 11.38
C LEU A 12 27.88 23.92 10.30
N LEU A 13 28.13 22.67 10.68
CA LEU A 13 27.85 21.55 9.78
C LEU A 13 26.33 21.42 9.74
N GLY A 14 25.76 21.84 8.59
CA GLY A 14 24.34 21.75 8.33
C GLY A 14 23.80 20.41 8.79
N ARG A 15 22.75 20.43 9.59
CA ARG A 15 21.88 19.29 9.72
C ARG A 15 21.33 19.06 8.32
N ASP A 16 21.99 18.20 7.53
CA ASP A 16 21.32 17.49 6.47
C ASP A 16 20.07 16.91 7.12
N GLN A 17 18.93 17.51 6.84
CA GLN A 17 17.66 16.93 7.17
C GLN A 17 17.58 15.67 6.29
N MET A 18 18.13 14.58 6.80
CA MET A 18 17.86 13.27 6.25
C MET A 18 16.35 13.15 6.28
N GLU A 19 15.72 13.34 5.11
CA GLU A 19 14.28 13.18 4.98
C GLU A 19 13.90 11.83 5.56
N ALA A 20 13.04 11.86 6.57
CA ALA A 20 12.68 10.65 7.30
C ALA A 20 12.08 9.64 6.32
N LYS A 21 12.77 8.51 6.13
CA LYS A 21 12.35 7.45 5.21
C LYS A 21 10.92 7.04 5.51
N THR A 22 10.01 7.39 4.60
CA THR A 22 8.58 7.18 4.74
C THR A 22 8.13 6.04 3.81
N LEU A 23 7.48 5.03 4.39
CA LEU A 23 6.86 3.94 3.67
C LEU A 23 5.36 4.16 3.56
N SER A 24 4.84 4.19 2.34
CA SER A 24 3.40 4.13 2.06
C SER A 24 2.96 2.67 1.90
N ILE A 25 1.90 2.29 2.59
CA ILE A 25 1.26 0.97 2.48
C ILE A 25 -0.16 1.20 1.99
N PHE A 26 -0.44 0.76 0.78
CA PHE A 26 -1.79 0.77 0.21
C PHE A 26 -2.41 -0.60 0.43
N VAL A 27 -3.60 -0.63 1.00
CA VAL A 27 -4.29 -1.86 1.39
C VAL A 27 -5.62 -1.93 0.67
N ASP A 28 -5.88 -3.07 0.03
CA ASP A 28 -7.16 -3.38 -0.62
C ASP A 28 -7.62 -4.79 -0.24
N GLU A 29 -8.92 -5.02 -0.32
CA GLU A 29 -9.57 -6.27 0.05
C GLU A 29 -10.28 -6.92 -1.13
N SER A 30 -10.30 -8.25 -1.12
CA SER A 30 -11.13 -9.04 -2.01
C SER A 30 -11.87 -10.14 -1.25
N GLY A 31 -13.12 -10.34 -1.57
CA GLY A 31 -14.04 -11.21 -0.84
C GLY A 31 -14.85 -10.47 0.19
N ASN A 32 -15.62 -11.20 0.97
CA ASN A 32 -16.47 -10.68 2.05
C ASN A 32 -16.30 -11.52 3.33
N PHE A 33 -16.82 -11.02 4.45
CA PHE A 33 -16.78 -11.72 5.75
C PHE A 33 -17.96 -12.67 5.99
N SER A 34 -18.84 -12.87 5.02
CA SER A 34 -19.99 -13.74 5.17
C SER A 34 -19.58 -15.21 5.32
N ILE A 35 -20.20 -15.90 6.27
CA ILE A 35 -20.02 -17.32 6.53
C ILE A 35 -21.43 -17.94 6.74
N PRO A 36 -21.78 -19.02 6.02
CA PRO A 36 -21.11 -19.57 4.84
C PRO A 36 -21.28 -18.68 3.62
N ASP A 37 -20.21 -18.51 2.85
CA ASP A 37 -20.27 -17.78 1.59
C ASP A 37 -20.00 -18.73 0.44
N ARG A 38 -20.98 -18.90 -0.43
CA ARG A 38 -20.89 -19.74 -1.63
C ARG A 38 -20.19 -19.04 -2.81
N GLU A 39 -20.15 -17.70 -2.79
CA GLU A 39 -19.61 -16.90 -3.88
C GLU A 39 -18.12 -16.62 -3.77
N SER A 40 -17.60 -16.52 -2.54
CA SER A 40 -16.21 -16.19 -2.29
C SER A 40 -15.62 -17.09 -1.19
N ARG A 41 -14.89 -18.12 -1.62
CA ARG A 41 -14.20 -19.05 -0.72
C ARG A 41 -13.11 -18.37 0.08
N PHE A 42 -12.42 -17.40 -0.51
CA PHE A 42 -11.28 -16.75 0.11
C PHE A 42 -11.61 -15.32 0.52
N TYR A 43 -11.04 -14.90 1.64
CA TYR A 43 -10.89 -13.50 1.98
C TYR A 43 -9.42 -13.12 1.82
N ILE A 44 -9.14 -12.07 1.05
CA ILE A 44 -7.79 -11.68 0.67
C ILE A 44 -7.56 -10.23 1.05
N ILE A 45 -6.40 -9.93 1.64
CA ILE A 45 -5.88 -8.57 1.82
C ILE A 45 -4.64 -8.43 0.97
N GLY A 46 -4.69 -7.53 -0.01
CA GLY A 46 -3.55 -7.08 -0.79
C GLY A 46 -2.88 -5.86 -0.15
N MET A 47 -1.56 -5.86 -0.07
CA MET A 47 -0.77 -4.74 0.43
C MET A 47 0.30 -4.38 -0.58
N VAL A 48 0.39 -3.10 -0.94
CA VAL A 48 1.47 -2.55 -1.78
C VAL A 48 2.30 -1.60 -0.94
N PHE A 49 3.62 -1.78 -0.98
CA PHE A 49 4.60 -1.02 -0.19
C PHE A 49 5.41 -0.13 -1.12
N HIS A 50 5.32 1.17 -0.95
CA HIS A 50 6.08 2.16 -1.73
C HIS A 50 6.93 3.03 -0.81
N ASP A 51 8.23 3.09 -1.11
CA ASP A 51 9.18 4.00 -0.46
C ASP A 51 9.01 5.40 -1.06
N GLN A 52 8.57 6.37 -0.25
CA GLN A 52 8.31 7.73 -0.73
C GLN A 52 9.58 8.50 -1.18
N SER A 53 10.78 7.98 -0.90
CA SER A 53 12.01 8.55 -1.47
C SER A 53 12.19 8.24 -2.95
N VAL A 54 11.43 7.27 -3.50
CA VAL A 54 11.43 6.93 -4.92
C VAL A 54 10.36 7.75 -5.62
N ASP A 55 10.78 8.70 -6.46
CA ASP A 55 9.86 9.51 -7.24
C ASP A 55 9.20 8.68 -8.35
N ILE A 56 7.87 8.69 -8.39
CA ILE A 56 7.03 8.03 -9.40
C ILE A 56 6.09 9.02 -10.10
N SER A 57 6.30 10.32 -9.93
CA SER A 57 5.39 11.37 -10.41
C SER A 57 5.21 11.35 -11.93
N GLU A 58 6.27 11.09 -12.69
CA GLU A 58 6.17 10.93 -14.14
C GLU A 58 5.30 9.73 -14.55
N ASP A 59 5.46 8.60 -13.87
CA ASP A 59 4.70 7.39 -14.17
C ASP A 59 3.22 7.55 -13.82
N VAL A 60 2.92 8.24 -12.71
CA VAL A 60 1.56 8.62 -12.32
C VAL A 60 0.96 9.57 -13.37
N ALA A 61 1.69 10.60 -13.80
CA ALA A 61 1.21 11.55 -14.81
C ALA A 61 0.93 10.89 -16.17
N ILE A 62 1.68 9.84 -16.56
CA ILE A 62 1.39 9.04 -17.76
C ILE A 62 0.06 8.27 -17.60
N LEU A 63 -0.20 7.73 -16.41
CA LEU A 63 -1.44 7.02 -16.14
C LEU A 63 -2.63 7.97 -16.11
N GLU A 64 -2.52 9.14 -15.45
CA GLU A 64 -3.55 10.18 -15.36
C GLU A 64 -3.93 10.76 -16.73
N ARG A 65 -2.95 10.96 -17.62
CA ARG A 65 -3.25 11.36 -19.02
C ARG A 65 -4.17 10.38 -19.73
N SER A 66 -4.15 9.12 -19.32
CA SER A 66 -5.07 8.11 -19.88
C SER A 66 -6.52 8.34 -19.47
N ASP A 67 -6.76 8.95 -18.32
CA ASP A 67 -8.11 9.27 -17.82
C ASP A 67 -8.74 10.34 -18.71
N THR A 68 -7.97 11.41 -18.98
CA THR A 68 -8.40 12.52 -19.84
C THR A 68 -8.70 12.05 -21.26
N GLU A 69 -7.86 11.17 -21.84
CA GLU A 69 -8.06 10.62 -23.20
C GLU A 69 -9.38 9.83 -23.35
N VAL A 70 -9.95 9.33 -22.26
CA VAL A 70 -11.16 8.51 -22.28
C VAL A 70 -12.37 9.21 -21.65
N GLY A 71 -12.23 10.49 -21.26
CA GLY A 71 -13.30 11.26 -20.61
C GLY A 71 -13.61 10.78 -19.20
N LEU A 72 -12.63 10.23 -18.49
CA LEU A 72 -12.74 9.73 -17.11
C LEU A 72 -11.80 10.52 -16.18
N GLU A 73 -11.72 11.82 -16.35
CA GLU A 73 -10.85 12.71 -15.56
C GLU A 73 -11.05 12.51 -14.05
N GLY A 74 -9.94 12.33 -13.33
CA GLY A 74 -9.96 12.12 -11.87
C GLY A 74 -10.56 10.79 -11.43
N HIS A 75 -10.78 9.86 -12.35
CA HIS A 75 -11.31 8.54 -12.03
C HIS A 75 -10.18 7.57 -11.64
N CYS A 76 -10.32 6.95 -10.47
CA CYS A 76 -9.41 5.88 -10.08
C CYS A 76 -9.71 4.60 -10.88
N PHE A 77 -8.74 4.10 -11.64
CA PHE A 77 -8.91 2.89 -12.42
C PHE A 77 -9.06 1.63 -11.56
N HIS A 78 -10.08 0.84 -11.88
CA HIS A 78 -10.32 -0.45 -11.25
C HIS A 78 -10.26 -1.57 -12.29
N ALA A 79 -9.28 -2.47 -12.16
CA ALA A 79 -9.07 -3.57 -13.12
C ALA A 79 -10.29 -4.48 -13.26
N GLY A 80 -10.95 -4.86 -12.16
CA GLY A 80 -12.13 -5.72 -12.19
C GLY A 80 -13.29 -5.14 -13.00
N PRO A 81 -13.85 -3.98 -12.67
CA PRO A 81 -14.87 -3.29 -13.45
C PRO A 81 -14.46 -3.02 -14.91
N LEU A 82 -13.20 -2.66 -15.15
CA LEU A 82 -12.66 -2.43 -16.50
C LEU A 82 -12.73 -3.70 -17.36
N ILE A 83 -12.33 -4.85 -16.82
CA ILE A 83 -12.35 -6.14 -17.51
C ILE A 83 -13.80 -6.59 -17.75
N ARG A 84 -14.66 -6.52 -16.71
CA ARG A 84 -16.05 -6.95 -16.76
C ARG A 84 -16.99 -5.98 -17.48
N ARG A 85 -16.50 -4.80 -17.91
CA ARG A 85 -17.29 -3.76 -18.58
C ARG A 85 -18.42 -3.21 -17.69
N GLU A 86 -18.09 -2.90 -16.46
CA GLU A 86 -19.05 -2.41 -15.45
C GLU A 86 -18.89 -0.91 -15.18
N LYS A 87 -19.91 -0.28 -14.60
CA LYS A 87 -19.91 1.12 -14.15
C LYS A 87 -19.45 2.08 -15.27
N ASN A 88 -18.47 2.93 -14.97
CA ASN A 88 -17.94 3.95 -15.88
C ASN A 88 -17.30 3.34 -17.16
N TYR A 89 -17.00 2.04 -17.16
CA TYR A 89 -16.40 1.36 -18.30
C TYR A 89 -17.40 0.71 -19.25
N SER A 90 -18.71 0.75 -18.91
CA SER A 90 -19.78 0.09 -19.70
C SER A 90 -19.89 0.61 -21.11
N MET A 91 -19.65 1.92 -21.32
CA MET A 91 -19.72 2.59 -22.63
C MET A 91 -18.42 2.53 -23.42
N LEU A 92 -17.31 2.09 -22.81
CA LEU A 92 -16.02 2.04 -23.47
C LEU A 92 -15.92 0.82 -24.39
N SER A 93 -15.36 1.03 -25.60
CA SER A 93 -15.07 -0.07 -26.53
C SER A 93 -14.06 -1.06 -25.92
N ARG A 94 -14.05 -2.29 -26.44
CA ARG A 94 -13.07 -3.32 -26.03
C ARG A 94 -11.63 -2.86 -26.25
N GLN A 95 -11.36 -2.18 -27.38
CA GLN A 95 -10.03 -1.67 -27.70
C GLN A 95 -9.57 -0.62 -26.70
N LEU A 96 -10.46 0.31 -26.32
CA LEU A 96 -10.15 1.36 -25.38
C LEU A 96 -9.89 0.80 -23.98
N ARG A 97 -10.73 -0.11 -23.50
CA ARG A 97 -10.53 -0.81 -22.23
C ARG A 97 -9.22 -1.61 -22.22
N GLY A 98 -8.88 -2.29 -23.32
CA GLY A 98 -7.61 -2.98 -23.47
C GLY A 98 -6.40 -2.04 -23.39
N ARG A 99 -6.51 -0.84 -23.97
CA ARG A 99 -5.48 0.19 -23.92
C ARG A 99 -5.24 0.69 -22.49
N ILE A 100 -6.33 1.00 -21.77
CA ILE A 100 -6.27 1.40 -20.34
C ILE A 100 -5.60 0.29 -19.51
N PHE A 101 -6.06 -0.95 -19.68
CA PHE A 101 -5.50 -2.09 -18.96
C PHE A 101 -4.00 -2.27 -19.23
N SER A 102 -3.59 -2.16 -20.49
CA SER A 102 -2.17 -2.26 -20.86
C SER A 102 -1.31 -1.15 -20.22
N ARG A 103 -1.83 0.07 -20.11
CA ARG A 103 -1.15 1.18 -19.43
C ARG A 103 -1.04 0.95 -17.92
N MET A 104 -2.12 0.46 -17.28
CA MET A 104 -2.07 0.05 -15.86
C MET A 104 -1.01 -1.02 -15.62
N MET A 105 -0.93 -2.01 -16.51
CA MET A 105 0.08 -3.08 -16.41
C MET A 105 1.50 -2.57 -16.68
N ALA A 106 1.67 -1.62 -17.60
CA ALA A 106 2.96 -0.98 -17.84
C ALA A 106 3.44 -0.19 -16.61
N PHE A 107 2.55 0.60 -16.01
CA PHE A 107 2.79 1.30 -14.75
C PHE A 107 3.21 0.31 -13.65
N ALA A 108 2.42 -0.73 -13.43
CA ALA A 108 2.68 -1.72 -12.39
C ALA A 108 4.02 -2.48 -12.58
N ARG A 109 4.54 -2.58 -13.81
CA ARG A 109 5.83 -3.22 -14.08
C ARG A 109 7.02 -2.26 -13.96
N LYS A 110 6.78 -0.96 -14.18
CA LYS A 110 7.84 0.05 -14.20
C LYS A 110 8.14 0.60 -12.80
N VAL A 111 7.10 0.82 -12.01
CA VAL A 111 7.22 1.42 -10.68
C VAL A 111 7.86 0.45 -9.69
N ALA A 112 8.84 0.94 -8.94
CA ALA A 112 9.49 0.18 -7.88
C ALA A 112 8.59 0.11 -6.64
N TYR A 113 7.98 -1.05 -6.40
CA TYR A 113 7.20 -1.34 -5.21
C TYR A 113 7.39 -2.80 -4.77
N ARG A 114 6.98 -3.09 -3.55
CA ARG A 114 6.82 -4.46 -3.07
C ARG A 114 5.35 -4.73 -2.84
N TYR A 115 4.95 -5.99 -2.90
CA TYR A 115 3.58 -6.36 -2.56
C TYR A 115 3.55 -7.63 -1.71
N HIS A 116 2.50 -7.77 -0.94
CA HIS A 116 2.21 -8.98 -0.19
C HIS A 116 0.71 -9.21 -0.13
N CYS A 117 0.29 -10.47 -0.22
CA CYS A 117 -1.11 -10.86 -0.10
C CYS A 117 -1.29 -11.84 1.06
N LEU A 118 -2.23 -11.53 1.93
CA LEU A 118 -2.71 -12.44 2.96
C LEU A 118 -4.02 -13.05 2.48
N SER A 119 -4.16 -14.36 2.56
CA SER A 119 -5.40 -15.05 2.19
C SER A 119 -5.88 -15.97 3.31
N VAL A 120 -7.18 -15.98 3.54
CA VAL A 120 -7.85 -16.90 4.47
C VAL A 120 -8.86 -17.72 3.70
N ASP A 121 -8.71 -19.05 3.74
CA ASP A 121 -9.71 -19.97 3.21
C ASP A 121 -10.86 -20.10 4.23
N LYS A 122 -12.02 -19.55 3.86
CA LYS A 122 -13.21 -19.54 4.72
C LYS A 122 -13.88 -20.90 4.86
N LYS A 123 -13.51 -21.88 4.03
CA LYS A 123 -14.12 -23.22 4.06
C LYS A 123 -14.11 -23.86 5.46
N PHE A 124 -13.09 -23.54 6.25
CA PHE A 124 -12.88 -24.11 7.58
C PHE A 124 -13.13 -23.09 8.69
N MET A 125 -13.89 -22.04 8.41
CA MET A 125 -14.20 -20.98 9.37
C MET A 125 -15.69 -21.02 9.72
N ASP A 126 -15.97 -20.91 11.01
CA ASP A 126 -17.34 -20.95 11.54
C ASP A 126 -17.83 -19.53 11.91
N SER A 127 -16.93 -18.58 12.00
CA SER A 127 -17.25 -17.20 12.39
C SER A 127 -16.30 -16.15 11.76
N THR A 128 -16.81 -14.94 11.63
CA THR A 128 -16.02 -13.78 11.23
C THR A 128 -14.80 -13.55 12.14
N ASP A 129 -14.94 -13.84 13.43
CA ASP A 129 -13.86 -13.67 14.40
C ASP A 129 -12.68 -14.61 14.11
N GLN A 130 -12.95 -15.81 13.61
CA GLN A 130 -11.88 -16.73 13.17
C GLN A 130 -11.13 -16.19 11.96
N ILE A 131 -11.82 -15.59 10.98
CA ILE A 131 -11.18 -14.92 9.84
C ILE A 131 -10.26 -13.79 10.33
N VAL A 132 -10.77 -12.94 11.23
CA VAL A 132 -10.00 -11.82 11.80
C VAL A 132 -8.80 -12.31 12.59
N ALA A 133 -8.96 -13.41 13.38
CA ALA A 133 -7.85 -13.99 14.14
C ALA A 133 -6.76 -14.53 13.21
N ARG A 134 -7.13 -15.22 12.13
CA ARG A 134 -6.18 -15.74 11.13
C ARG A 134 -5.44 -14.62 10.41
N LEU A 135 -6.15 -13.59 9.95
CA LEU A 135 -5.53 -12.43 9.32
C LEU A 135 -4.55 -11.73 10.26
N ARG A 136 -4.94 -11.58 11.53
CA ARG A 136 -4.07 -10.97 12.55
C ARG A 136 -2.79 -11.78 12.77
N SER A 137 -2.89 -13.11 12.87
CA SER A 137 -1.73 -14.00 13.00
C SER A 137 -0.83 -13.86 11.78
N ALA A 138 -1.39 -14.06 10.57
CA ALA A 138 -0.63 -13.99 9.32
C ALA A 138 0.05 -12.62 9.10
N LEU A 139 -0.62 -11.53 9.47
CA LEU A 139 -0.01 -10.19 9.42
C LEU A 139 1.12 -10.04 10.44
N GLY A 140 0.96 -10.59 11.66
CA GLY A 140 1.99 -10.60 12.68
C GLY A 140 3.23 -11.36 12.22
N ASP A 141 3.05 -12.55 11.67
CA ASP A 141 4.11 -13.40 11.15
C ASP A 141 4.85 -12.70 9.98
N PHE A 142 4.10 -12.07 9.07
CA PHE A 142 4.68 -11.29 7.98
C PHE A 142 5.54 -10.13 8.49
N ILE A 143 5.08 -9.36 9.47
CA ILE A 143 5.84 -8.24 10.05
C ILE A 143 7.10 -8.75 10.76
N LEU A 144 7.00 -9.84 11.52
CA LEU A 144 8.16 -10.43 12.20
C LEU A 144 9.20 -10.95 11.20
N ALA A 145 8.76 -11.68 10.17
CA ALA A 145 9.64 -12.18 9.12
C ALA A 145 10.34 -11.05 8.32
N ASN A 146 9.73 -9.86 8.27
CA ASN A 146 10.26 -8.69 7.57
C ASN A 146 10.68 -7.56 8.53
N SER A 147 11.02 -7.89 9.78
CA SER A 147 11.33 -6.91 10.83
C SER A 147 12.48 -5.97 10.45
N GLY A 148 13.52 -6.46 9.77
CA GLY A 148 14.62 -5.64 9.25
C GLY A 148 14.16 -4.57 8.26
N PHE A 149 13.23 -4.92 7.35
CA PHE A 149 12.63 -3.96 6.41
C PHE A 149 11.84 -2.87 7.14
N PHE A 150 10.95 -3.25 8.07
CA PHE A 150 10.18 -2.27 8.83
C PHE A 150 11.05 -1.44 9.78
N ALA A 151 12.14 -2.00 10.32
CA ALA A 151 13.09 -1.27 11.16
C ALA A 151 13.89 -0.21 10.37
N SER A 152 14.06 -0.36 9.06
CA SER A 152 14.75 0.62 8.20
C SER A 152 13.92 1.86 7.89
N VAL A 153 12.64 1.91 8.30
CA VAL A 153 11.68 2.97 7.98
C VAL A 153 11.41 3.80 9.24
N GLN A 154 11.43 5.14 9.13
CA GLN A 154 11.12 6.04 10.25
C GLN A 154 9.63 6.36 10.36
N ARG A 155 8.91 6.40 9.24
CA ARG A 155 7.48 6.71 9.20
C ARG A 155 6.74 5.72 8.30
N VAL A 156 5.58 5.27 8.75
CA VAL A 156 4.66 4.44 7.95
C VAL A 156 3.36 5.20 7.77
N LYS A 157 2.90 5.32 6.51
CA LYS A 157 1.58 5.83 6.16
C LYS A 157 0.75 4.67 5.59
N ILE A 158 -0.45 4.46 6.12
CA ILE A 158 -1.35 3.39 5.66
C ILE A 158 -2.55 4.03 4.98
N TYR A 159 -2.76 3.65 3.72
CA TYR A 159 -3.89 4.05 2.90
C TYR A 159 -4.81 2.84 2.74
N TYR A 160 -6.03 2.99 3.21
CA TYR A 160 -7.01 1.92 3.24
C TYR A 160 -8.40 2.49 2.97
N ASP A 161 -9.01 2.08 1.86
CA ASP A 161 -10.24 2.67 1.30
C ASP A 161 -11.48 1.80 1.55
N SER A 162 -11.57 1.08 2.67
CA SER A 162 -12.75 0.27 2.95
C SER A 162 -13.60 0.78 4.11
N PRO A 163 -14.94 0.79 3.95
CA PRO A 163 -15.87 1.13 5.05
C PRO A 163 -15.82 0.12 6.22
N LEU A 164 -15.40 -1.12 5.98
CA LEU A 164 -15.20 -2.15 7.03
C LEU A 164 -13.99 -1.85 7.92
N SER A 165 -13.27 -0.85 7.57
CA SER A 165 -11.91 -0.51 7.96
C SER A 165 -11.72 -0.07 9.39
N ARG A 166 -12.75 0.38 10.11
CA ARG A 166 -12.52 0.96 11.44
C ARG A 166 -11.87 -0.05 12.38
N LYS A 167 -12.37 -1.30 12.40
CA LYS A 167 -11.79 -2.37 13.24
C LYS A 167 -10.40 -2.84 12.80
N ILE A 168 -10.15 -2.89 11.48
CA ILE A 168 -8.84 -3.31 10.93
C ILE A 168 -7.85 -2.15 10.99
N ARG A 169 -8.26 -0.93 10.69
CA ARG A 169 -7.45 0.29 10.81
C ARG A 169 -6.92 0.50 12.22
N ASP A 170 -7.79 0.39 13.23
CA ASP A 170 -7.41 0.52 14.65
C ASP A 170 -6.42 -0.59 15.08
N LYS A 171 -6.50 -1.77 14.47
CA LYS A 171 -5.52 -2.83 14.72
C LYS A 171 -4.19 -2.60 13.99
N LEU A 172 -4.22 -2.14 12.74
CA LEU A 172 -3.00 -1.81 11.97
C LEU A 172 -2.25 -0.60 12.57
N SER A 173 -2.98 0.43 13.04
CA SER A 173 -2.38 1.59 13.71
C SER A 173 -1.70 1.22 15.04
N ARG A 174 -2.28 0.28 15.80
CA ARG A 174 -1.66 -0.25 17.03
C ARG A 174 -0.38 -1.06 16.75
N ILE A 175 -0.29 -1.71 15.59
CA ILE A 175 0.92 -2.45 15.17
C ILE A 175 2.03 -1.46 14.79
N SER A 176 1.70 -0.39 14.06
CA SER A 176 2.63 0.70 13.75
C SER A 176 3.16 1.38 15.02
N ALA A 177 2.29 1.64 16.01
CA ALA A 177 2.69 2.20 17.31
C ALA A 177 3.62 1.27 18.12
N ARG A 178 3.42 -0.07 18.02
CA ARG A 178 4.32 -1.06 18.64
C ARG A 178 5.67 -1.15 17.96
N ALA A 179 5.74 -1.08 16.62
CA ALA A 179 7.00 -1.04 15.88
C ALA A 179 7.85 0.19 16.27
N ASN A 180 7.19 1.34 16.48
CA ASN A 180 7.87 2.55 16.96
C ASN A 180 8.31 2.46 18.43
N LYS A 181 7.64 1.67 19.28
CA LYS A 181 7.98 1.49 20.69
C LYS A 181 9.16 0.52 20.91
N ILE A 182 9.44 -0.36 19.96
CA ILE A 182 10.62 -1.25 19.97
C ILE A 182 11.90 -0.46 19.65
N LYS A 183 11.80 0.68 18.94
CA LYS A 183 12.93 1.59 18.65
C LYS A 183 13.34 2.50 19.82
N GLY A 184 12.55 2.57 20.88
CA GLY A 184 12.80 3.44 22.05
C GLY A 184 13.37 2.73 23.28
N LYS A 185 13.87 1.52 23.12
CA LYS A 185 14.69 0.79 24.09
C LYS A 185 16.00 0.39 23.43
#